data_d628452e5d335448fe69f9cb4ce43dfe
#
_entry.id   d628452e5d335448fe69f9cb4ce43dfe
#
_cell.length_a   1.000
_cell.length_b   1.000
_cell.length_c   1.000
_cell.angle_alpha   90.00
_cell.angle_beta   90.00
_cell.angle_gamma   90.00
#
_symmetry.space_group_name_H-M   'P 1'
#
loop_
_entity.id
_entity.type
_entity.pdbx_description
1 polymer ?
#
loop_
_entity_poly.entity_id
_entity_poly.type
_entity_poly.pdbx_seq_one_letter_code
_entity_poly.pdbx_strand_id
1 'polypeptide(L)'
;MKKWMACAAAFCLSAAMLLSGCGSRPSVHVMKAEQSREPFTLETKAAPEALHTAPVIPQVSGNLISNPPDVGTVVNAGDELFKIDSSQYESQAAALRSQIAAASQAAAPTYTYSAPAVDDSLEASLLKQGIITRAEYDRIKGRKGGAVQAAPAAEPTQAPAQLVASLQTLEKTIANCTVRAPISGVISQVYIGDTHLAMAGKPSLVIRQDSPVTASVQIPAKLDNVMEKAKDDKTLTVTMSDGSEVWYGELKKQPNENGEKFTTYKVQVDNPDDEITIGNEYSIRIESGQNVSCFMIPKSAIIGDSTVAVVNDDNLVDMKSVSIASDTGGYVLIMDGLAEGDRVITDPPKSLDMGMQVDVK
;
A
#
# COMPACT_ATOMS: atom_id res chain seq x y z
N MET A 1 65.17 53.99 50.20
CA MET A 1 63.85 54.11 50.77
C MET A 1 63.10 55.22 50.01
N LYS A 2 62.66 55.02 48.81
CA LYS A 2 61.76 55.84 47.99
C LYS A 2 61.41 55.03 46.72
N LYS A 3 60.30 54.29 46.74
CA LYS A 3 59.65 53.72 45.56
C LYS A 3 58.46 52.83 45.97
N TRP A 4 57.49 53.37 46.73
CA TRP A 4 56.29 52.57 47.06
C TRP A 4 55.05 53.47 47.30
N MET A 5 54.85 54.49 46.48
CA MET A 5 53.63 55.33 46.57
C MET A 5 53.20 55.82 45.20
N ALA A 6 53.14 54.93 44.23
CA ALA A 6 52.63 55.33 42.84
C ALA A 6 51.71 54.29 42.20
N CYS A 7 51.14 53.33 42.97
CA CYS A 7 50.23 52.31 42.38
C CYS A 7 48.82 52.29 42.97
N ALA A 8 48.41 53.23 43.79
CA ALA A 8 47.07 53.23 44.41
C ALA A 8 46.07 54.23 43.76
N ALA A 9 46.46 55.01 42.75
CA ALA A 9 45.56 56.01 42.12
C ALA A 9 45.04 55.62 40.71
N ALA A 10 45.48 54.49 40.14
CA ALA A 10 45.05 54.05 38.78
C ALA A 10 43.95 52.99 38.79
N PHE A 11 43.43 52.54 39.95
CA PHE A 11 42.46 51.46 40.03
C PHE A 11 41.04 51.94 40.35
N CYS A 12 40.78 53.20 40.52
CA CYS A 12 39.42 53.76 40.77
C CYS A 12 38.78 54.47 39.56
N LEU A 13 39.40 54.48 38.36
CA LEU A 13 38.80 55.12 37.18
C LEU A 13 38.34 54.14 36.12
N SER A 14 38.48 52.81 36.31
CA SER A 14 38.01 51.80 35.34
C SER A 14 36.71 51.07 35.76
N ALA A 15 36.08 51.46 36.86
CA ALA A 15 34.83 50.86 37.33
C ALA A 15 33.57 51.73 37.06
N ALA A 16 33.69 52.83 36.27
CA ALA A 16 32.57 53.74 36.00
C ALA A 16 32.13 53.78 34.52
N MET A 17 32.52 52.79 33.68
CA MET A 17 32.11 52.73 32.28
C MET A 17 31.38 51.47 31.89
N LEU A 18 30.64 50.81 32.80
CA LEU A 18 29.83 49.63 32.45
C LEU A 18 28.33 49.75 32.79
N LEU A 19 27.79 50.96 32.82
CA LEU A 19 26.36 51.18 33.04
C LEU A 19 25.83 52.29 32.12
N SER A 20 25.94 52.10 30.82
CA SER A 20 25.21 52.87 29.82
C SER A 20 24.84 51.98 28.63
N GLY A 21 24.37 50.80 28.90
CA GLY A 21 23.55 50.04 27.95
C GLY A 21 22.11 50.46 28.05
N CYS A 22 21.80 51.72 27.60
CA CYS A 22 20.44 52.15 27.34
C CYS A 22 20.04 51.52 26.00
N GLY A 23 19.88 50.20 25.97
CA GLY A 23 19.18 49.52 24.89
C GLY A 23 17.72 49.98 24.96
N SER A 24 17.29 50.80 24.01
CA SER A 24 15.88 51.12 23.85
C SER A 24 15.09 49.81 23.75
N ARG A 25 14.20 49.58 24.69
CA ARG A 25 13.30 48.41 24.63
C ARG A 25 12.53 48.46 23.33
N PRO A 26 12.48 47.39 22.59
CA PRO A 26 11.66 47.37 21.37
C PRO A 26 10.19 47.54 21.75
N SER A 27 9.53 48.45 21.05
CA SER A 27 8.10 48.69 21.22
C SER A 27 7.35 47.71 20.32
N VAL A 28 6.40 46.96 20.90
CA VAL A 28 5.66 45.93 20.20
C VAL A 28 4.15 46.12 20.35
N HIS A 29 3.41 45.78 19.32
CA HIS A 29 1.96 45.71 19.39
C HIS A 29 1.56 44.31 19.81
N VAL A 30 0.63 44.21 20.75
CA VAL A 30 0.12 42.93 21.22
C VAL A 30 -1.37 42.85 21.01
N MET A 31 -1.85 41.64 20.78
CA MET A 31 -3.24 41.27 20.74
C MET A 31 -3.50 40.17 21.78
N LYS A 32 -4.63 40.22 22.46
CA LYS A 32 -5.03 39.10 23.33
C LYS A 32 -5.54 37.95 22.48
N ALA A 33 -5.04 36.76 22.78
CA ALA A 33 -5.57 35.54 22.18
C ALA A 33 -6.96 35.27 22.78
N GLU A 34 -7.96 35.37 21.95
CA GLU A 34 -9.35 35.06 22.31
C GLU A 34 -9.76 33.77 21.59
N GLN A 35 -10.42 32.86 22.31
CA GLN A 35 -10.91 31.62 21.75
C GLN A 35 -12.12 31.86 20.86
N SER A 36 -12.03 31.50 19.60
CA SER A 36 -13.10 31.52 18.61
C SER A 36 -13.55 30.11 18.25
N ARG A 37 -14.72 29.99 17.64
CA ARG A 37 -15.23 28.76 17.06
C ARG A 37 -15.45 28.96 15.57
N GLU A 38 -14.53 28.43 14.79
CA GLU A 38 -14.55 28.57 13.34
C GLU A 38 -14.65 27.20 12.65
N PRO A 39 -15.25 27.13 11.47
CA PRO A 39 -15.19 25.93 10.65
C PRO A 39 -13.72 25.55 10.35
N PHE A 40 -13.38 24.28 10.56
CA PHE A 40 -12.04 23.84 10.26
C PHE A 40 -11.83 23.81 8.74
N THR A 41 -10.81 24.51 8.29
CA THR A 41 -10.32 24.49 6.91
C THR A 41 -8.82 24.32 6.94
N LEU A 42 -8.30 23.30 6.24
CA LEU A 42 -6.88 23.09 6.04
C LEU A 42 -6.56 23.27 4.56
N GLU A 43 -5.61 24.13 4.27
CA GLU A 43 -4.98 24.25 2.95
C GLU A 43 -3.52 23.83 3.05
N THR A 44 -3.13 22.89 2.23
CA THR A 44 -1.75 22.38 2.17
C THR A 44 -1.40 22.02 0.74
N LYS A 45 -0.12 21.84 0.49
CA LYS A 45 0.35 21.34 -0.80
C LYS A 45 0.93 19.96 -0.63
N ALA A 46 0.63 19.07 -1.56
CA ALA A 46 1.20 17.73 -1.61
C ALA A 46 1.31 17.25 -3.05
N ALA A 47 2.26 16.37 -3.29
CA ALA A 47 2.39 15.67 -4.56
C ALA A 47 1.58 14.36 -4.48
N PRO A 48 0.67 14.11 -5.44
CA PRO A 48 -0.01 12.83 -5.51
C PRO A 48 0.96 11.71 -5.85
N GLU A 49 0.66 10.56 -5.28
CA GLU A 49 1.36 9.29 -5.48
C GLU A 49 0.39 8.26 -6.07
N ALA A 50 0.92 7.26 -6.74
CA ALA A 50 0.13 6.13 -7.18
C ALA A 50 -0.49 5.39 -5.98
N LEU A 51 -1.72 4.93 -6.11
CA LEU A 51 -2.37 4.14 -5.06
C LEU A 51 -1.60 2.85 -4.79
N HIS A 52 -1.20 2.16 -5.85
CA HIS A 52 -0.40 0.95 -5.79
C HIS A 52 0.65 0.93 -6.91
N THR A 53 1.78 0.32 -6.60
CA THR A 53 2.82 0.02 -7.58
C THR A 53 3.18 -1.45 -7.43
N ALA A 54 3.05 -2.22 -8.51
CA ALA A 54 3.30 -3.64 -8.51
C ALA A 54 4.40 -4.00 -9.52
N PRO A 55 5.54 -4.55 -9.06
CA PRO A 55 6.51 -5.15 -9.95
C PRO A 55 5.96 -6.48 -10.50
N VAL A 56 6.07 -6.67 -11.81
CA VAL A 56 5.75 -7.93 -12.46
C VAL A 56 7.00 -8.80 -12.48
N ILE A 57 6.94 -9.89 -11.73
CA ILE A 57 8.08 -10.81 -11.53
C ILE A 57 7.75 -12.15 -12.16
N PRO A 58 8.41 -12.54 -13.28
CA PRO A 58 8.24 -13.84 -13.88
C PRO A 58 8.65 -14.97 -12.93
N GLN A 59 7.96 -16.10 -12.99
CA GLN A 59 8.30 -17.30 -12.24
C GLN A 59 9.22 -18.25 -13.04
N VAL A 60 9.34 -18.01 -14.35
CA VAL A 60 10.15 -18.81 -15.27
C VAL A 60 11.16 -17.91 -15.97
N SER A 61 12.37 -18.41 -16.18
CA SER A 61 13.40 -17.73 -16.99
C SER A 61 13.37 -18.27 -18.42
N GLY A 62 13.54 -17.38 -19.39
CA GLY A 62 13.61 -17.78 -20.80
C GLY A 62 13.52 -16.61 -21.76
N ASN A 63 13.72 -16.88 -23.04
CA ASN A 63 13.57 -15.90 -24.09
C ASN A 63 12.08 -15.52 -24.28
N LEU A 64 11.84 -14.28 -24.62
CA LEU A 64 10.50 -13.81 -24.96
C LEU A 64 10.15 -14.20 -26.41
N ILE A 65 8.92 -14.65 -26.60
CA ILE A 65 8.34 -14.87 -27.93
C ILE A 65 7.36 -13.76 -28.33
N SER A 66 7.03 -12.86 -27.38
CA SER A 66 6.27 -11.63 -27.62
C SER A 66 6.92 -10.47 -26.91
N ASN A 67 6.86 -9.28 -27.49
CA ASN A 67 7.40 -8.08 -26.87
C ASN A 67 6.55 -7.64 -25.67
N PRO A 68 7.17 -7.16 -24.60
CA PRO A 68 6.46 -6.51 -23.51
C PRO A 68 5.82 -5.21 -24.03
N PRO A 69 4.70 -4.77 -23.43
CA PRO A 69 4.11 -3.48 -23.78
C PRO A 69 5.04 -2.33 -23.38
N ASP A 70 4.94 -1.21 -24.11
CA ASP A 70 5.75 -0.01 -23.89
C ASP A 70 5.34 0.73 -22.61
N VAL A 71 6.28 1.54 -22.09
CA VAL A 71 6.00 2.47 -20.98
C VAL A 71 4.88 3.44 -21.41
N GLY A 72 3.93 3.67 -20.51
CA GLY A 72 2.72 4.47 -20.78
C GLY A 72 1.53 3.67 -21.28
N THR A 73 1.68 2.36 -21.57
CA THR A 73 0.56 1.51 -21.97
C THR A 73 -0.37 1.23 -20.78
N VAL A 74 -1.67 1.43 -20.97
CA VAL A 74 -2.71 1.07 -19.99
C VAL A 74 -3.00 -0.43 -20.10
N VAL A 75 -3.03 -1.12 -18.96
CA VAL A 75 -3.32 -2.55 -18.86
C VAL A 75 -4.34 -2.84 -17.77
N ASN A 76 -5.15 -3.87 -17.96
CA ASN A 76 -6.08 -4.36 -16.95
C ASN A 76 -5.50 -5.56 -16.20
N ALA A 77 -5.94 -5.76 -14.96
CA ALA A 77 -5.57 -6.95 -14.20
C ALA A 77 -5.95 -8.22 -14.96
N GLY A 78 -4.98 -9.13 -15.13
CA GLY A 78 -5.12 -10.37 -15.89
C GLY A 78 -4.75 -10.27 -17.37
N ASP A 79 -4.54 -9.07 -17.92
CA ASP A 79 -4.07 -8.89 -19.30
C ASP A 79 -2.72 -9.58 -19.52
N GLU A 80 -2.54 -10.13 -20.70
CA GLU A 80 -1.27 -10.75 -21.09
C GLU A 80 -0.25 -9.66 -21.43
N LEU A 81 0.87 -9.66 -20.73
CA LEU A 81 1.93 -8.67 -20.91
C LEU A 81 3.00 -9.16 -21.90
N PHE A 82 3.45 -10.38 -21.73
CA PHE A 82 4.39 -11.03 -22.63
C PHE A 82 4.42 -12.55 -22.41
N LYS A 83 4.97 -13.27 -23.36
CA LYS A 83 5.16 -14.72 -23.31
C LYS A 83 6.63 -15.10 -23.33
N ILE A 84 6.97 -16.04 -22.50
CA ILE A 84 8.27 -16.73 -22.45
C ILE A 84 8.17 -18.00 -23.29
N ASP A 85 9.22 -18.39 -23.98
CA ASP A 85 9.25 -19.61 -24.77
C ASP A 85 8.98 -20.85 -23.93
N SER A 86 7.86 -21.51 -24.19
CA SER A 86 7.39 -22.72 -23.51
C SER A 86 7.65 -24.00 -24.29
N SER A 87 8.23 -23.94 -25.49
CA SER A 87 8.37 -25.05 -26.43
C SER A 87 9.03 -26.29 -25.81
N GLN A 88 10.05 -26.09 -24.99
CA GLN A 88 10.73 -27.16 -24.28
C GLN A 88 9.82 -27.85 -23.27
N TYR A 89 9.07 -27.09 -22.50
CA TYR A 89 8.14 -27.61 -21.50
C TYR A 89 6.93 -28.30 -22.15
N GLU A 90 6.43 -27.76 -23.25
CA GLU A 90 5.33 -28.38 -24.03
C GLU A 90 5.75 -29.73 -24.60
N SER A 91 6.97 -29.84 -25.13
CA SER A 91 7.53 -31.10 -25.64
C SER A 91 7.64 -32.15 -24.52
N GLN A 92 8.10 -31.75 -23.33
CA GLN A 92 8.17 -32.63 -22.16
C GLN A 92 6.76 -33.04 -21.68
N ALA A 93 5.81 -32.13 -21.68
CA ALA A 93 4.42 -32.42 -21.32
C ALA A 93 3.76 -33.42 -22.28
N ALA A 94 4.03 -33.28 -23.57
CA ALA A 94 3.56 -34.23 -24.59
C ALA A 94 4.13 -35.64 -24.38
N ALA A 95 5.44 -35.74 -24.07
CA ALA A 95 6.08 -37.00 -23.75
C ALA A 95 5.47 -37.67 -22.50
N LEU A 96 5.24 -36.89 -21.43
CA LEU A 96 4.63 -37.40 -20.21
C LEU A 96 3.19 -37.85 -20.44
N ARG A 97 2.40 -37.11 -21.25
CA ARG A 97 1.03 -37.53 -21.61
C ARG A 97 1.02 -38.85 -22.35
N SER A 98 1.99 -39.08 -23.26
CA SER A 98 2.15 -40.33 -23.97
C SER A 98 2.49 -41.48 -23.01
N GLN A 99 3.39 -41.25 -22.04
CA GLN A 99 3.75 -42.26 -21.02
C GLN A 99 2.56 -42.62 -20.10
N ILE A 100 1.76 -41.60 -19.67
CA ILE A 100 0.57 -41.81 -18.87
C ILE A 100 -0.45 -42.65 -19.67
N ALA A 101 -0.65 -42.34 -20.96
CA ALA A 101 -1.56 -43.09 -21.83
C ALA A 101 -1.12 -44.56 -21.98
N ALA A 102 0.18 -44.80 -22.20
CA ALA A 102 0.72 -46.16 -22.27
C ALA A 102 0.55 -46.91 -20.95
N ALA A 103 0.86 -46.28 -19.81
CA ALA A 103 0.72 -46.87 -18.50
C ALA A 103 -0.74 -47.19 -18.14
N SER A 104 -1.68 -46.33 -18.54
CA SER A 104 -3.11 -46.56 -18.30
C SER A 104 -3.68 -47.70 -19.17
N GLN A 105 -3.17 -47.88 -20.40
CA GLN A 105 -3.52 -49.03 -21.25
C GLN A 105 -2.97 -50.33 -20.72
N ALA A 106 -1.75 -50.32 -20.16
CA ALA A 106 -1.15 -51.51 -19.55
C ALA A 106 -1.85 -51.91 -18.24
N ALA A 107 -2.47 -50.94 -17.54
CA ALA A 107 -3.19 -51.19 -16.31
C ALA A 107 -4.70 -51.54 -16.51
N ALA A 108 -5.17 -51.64 -17.76
CA ALA A 108 -6.53 -52.07 -18.04
C ALA A 108 -6.71 -53.53 -17.51
N PRO A 109 -7.52 -53.77 -16.50
CA PRO A 109 -7.67 -55.13 -16.00
C PRO A 109 -8.37 -55.97 -17.06
N THR A 110 -7.65 -57.01 -17.55
CA THR A 110 -8.27 -58.05 -18.33
C THR A 110 -9.23 -58.80 -17.38
N TYR A 111 -10.51 -58.46 -17.39
CA TYR A 111 -11.50 -59.24 -16.68
C TYR A 111 -11.65 -60.60 -17.37
N THR A 112 -10.93 -61.58 -16.84
CA THR A 112 -11.20 -63.00 -17.16
C THR A 112 -12.42 -63.40 -16.33
N TYR A 113 -13.58 -63.45 -16.96
CA TYR A 113 -14.76 -63.97 -16.33
C TYR A 113 -14.55 -65.49 -16.09
N SER A 114 -14.25 -65.85 -14.85
CA SER A 114 -14.27 -67.22 -14.43
C SER A 114 -15.71 -67.63 -14.18
N ALA A 115 -16.29 -68.39 -15.07
CA ALA A 115 -17.60 -68.93 -14.84
C ALA A 115 -17.58 -69.76 -13.54
N PRO A 116 -18.55 -69.65 -12.63
CA PRO A 116 -18.56 -70.43 -11.43
C PRO A 116 -18.54 -71.92 -11.76
N ALA A 117 -17.71 -72.68 -11.05
CA ALA A 117 -17.68 -74.12 -11.19
C ALA A 117 -19.09 -74.67 -10.85
N VAL A 118 -19.79 -75.14 -11.89
CA VAL A 118 -21.07 -75.78 -11.69
C VAL A 118 -20.85 -77.13 -11.02
N ASP A 119 -21.52 -77.35 -9.92
CA ASP A 119 -21.41 -78.58 -9.11
C ASP A 119 -21.99 -79.73 -9.89
N ASP A 120 -21.11 -80.64 -10.35
CA ASP A 120 -21.48 -81.87 -11.10
C ASP A 120 -22.54 -82.76 -10.39
N SER A 121 -22.66 -82.55 -9.08
CA SER A 121 -23.64 -83.32 -8.22
C SER A 121 -25.08 -82.95 -8.52
N LEU A 122 -25.35 -81.66 -8.77
CA LEU A 122 -26.70 -81.15 -9.01
C LEU A 122 -27.20 -81.60 -10.41
N GLU A 123 -26.36 -81.55 -11.43
CA GLU A 123 -26.68 -81.95 -12.81
C GLU A 123 -26.87 -83.45 -12.93
N ALA A 124 -26.09 -84.24 -12.23
CA ALA A 124 -26.25 -85.70 -12.14
C ALA A 124 -27.53 -86.02 -11.42
N SER A 125 -27.95 -85.25 -10.43
CA SER A 125 -29.21 -85.44 -9.63
C SER A 125 -30.44 -85.11 -10.54
N LEU A 126 -30.34 -84.03 -11.37
CA LEU A 126 -31.41 -83.63 -12.28
C LEU A 126 -31.61 -84.69 -13.39
N LEU A 127 -30.54 -85.29 -13.90
CA LEU A 127 -30.61 -86.40 -14.85
C LEU A 127 -31.26 -87.61 -14.22
N LYS A 128 -30.95 -87.98 -12.96
CA LYS A 128 -31.47 -89.10 -12.21
C LYS A 128 -32.97 -88.96 -11.91
N GLN A 129 -33.46 -87.71 -11.77
CA GLN A 129 -34.85 -87.37 -11.56
C GLN A 129 -35.61 -87.17 -12.86
N GLY A 130 -34.98 -87.34 -14.02
CA GLY A 130 -35.64 -87.28 -15.28
C GLY A 130 -36.03 -85.86 -15.71
N ILE A 131 -35.48 -84.83 -15.07
CA ILE A 131 -35.76 -83.40 -15.36
C ILE A 131 -35.00 -82.90 -16.54
N ILE A 132 -33.80 -83.49 -16.79
CA ILE A 132 -33.00 -83.19 -18.00
C ILE A 132 -32.71 -84.50 -18.76
N THR A 133 -32.62 -84.43 -20.08
CA THR A 133 -32.29 -85.55 -20.92
C THR A 133 -30.79 -85.83 -20.92
N ARG A 134 -30.35 -87.03 -21.26
CA ARG A 134 -28.95 -87.40 -21.39
C ARG A 134 -28.19 -86.50 -22.37
N ALA A 135 -28.86 -86.12 -23.44
CA ALA A 135 -28.28 -85.23 -24.45
C ALA A 135 -28.00 -83.79 -23.91
N GLU A 136 -28.88 -83.32 -23.03
CA GLU A 136 -28.73 -82.05 -22.37
C GLU A 136 -27.61 -82.09 -21.31
N TYR A 137 -27.54 -83.15 -20.55
CA TYR A 137 -26.43 -83.38 -19.60
C TYR A 137 -25.07 -83.43 -20.28
N ASP A 138 -24.93 -84.15 -21.40
CA ASP A 138 -23.70 -84.23 -22.19
C ASP A 138 -23.34 -82.88 -22.81
N ARG A 139 -24.35 -82.06 -23.17
CA ARG A 139 -24.15 -80.72 -23.72
C ARG A 139 -23.61 -79.71 -22.63
N ILE A 140 -24.12 -79.86 -21.44
CA ILE A 140 -23.67 -79.02 -20.29
C ILE A 140 -22.24 -79.46 -19.92
N LYS A 141 -21.98 -80.77 -19.90
CA LYS A 141 -20.64 -81.33 -19.59
C LYS A 141 -19.60 -81.01 -20.65
N GLY A 142 -20.00 -80.90 -21.95
CA GLY A 142 -19.10 -80.54 -23.01
C GLY A 142 -18.65 -79.07 -23.02
N ARG A 143 -19.30 -78.22 -22.24
CA ARG A 143 -18.89 -76.83 -22.03
C ARG A 143 -17.85 -76.69 -20.92
N LYS A 144 -17.46 -77.72 -20.19
CA LYS A 144 -16.44 -77.72 -19.12
C LYS A 144 -15.04 -77.98 -19.69
N GLY A 145 -14.49 -77.00 -20.31
CA GLY A 145 -13.15 -77.15 -20.85
C GLY A 145 -12.41 -75.86 -21.02
N GLY A 146 -12.12 -75.16 -19.92
CA GLY A 146 -11.29 -74.01 -19.97
C GLY A 146 -11.00 -73.49 -18.55
N ALA A 147 -10.12 -74.15 -17.83
CA ALA A 147 -9.54 -73.57 -16.64
C ALA A 147 -8.65 -72.41 -17.06
N VAL A 148 -9.19 -71.21 -16.99
CA VAL A 148 -8.37 -69.99 -17.12
C VAL A 148 -7.82 -69.67 -15.77
N GLN A 149 -6.52 -69.89 -15.64
CA GLN A 149 -5.74 -69.54 -14.46
C GLN A 149 -5.82 -68.03 -14.26
N ALA A 150 -6.44 -67.59 -13.14
CA ALA A 150 -6.48 -66.18 -12.79
C ALA A 150 -5.05 -65.68 -12.56
N ALA A 151 -4.60 -64.80 -13.40
CA ALA A 151 -3.38 -64.02 -13.13
C ALA A 151 -3.63 -63.17 -11.88
N PRO A 152 -2.65 -63.04 -10.97
CA PRO A 152 -2.79 -62.21 -9.82
C PRO A 152 -3.12 -60.77 -10.26
N ALA A 153 -4.10 -60.14 -9.64
CA ALA A 153 -4.43 -58.78 -9.82
C ALA A 153 -3.17 -57.92 -9.59
N ALA A 154 -2.69 -57.26 -10.61
CA ALA A 154 -1.58 -56.31 -10.46
C ALA A 154 -2.11 -55.19 -9.55
N GLU A 155 -1.41 -54.99 -8.43
CA GLU A 155 -1.68 -53.81 -7.57
C GLU A 155 -1.56 -52.56 -8.45
N PRO A 156 -2.39 -51.51 -8.25
CA PRO A 156 -2.29 -50.27 -9.02
C PRO A 156 -0.92 -49.65 -8.79
N THR A 157 -0.08 -49.73 -9.79
CA THR A 157 1.28 -49.23 -9.79
C THR A 157 1.26 -47.74 -9.47
N GLN A 158 1.97 -47.29 -8.43
CA GLN A 158 2.12 -45.88 -8.05
C GLN A 158 2.71 -45.00 -9.17
N ALA A 159 3.30 -45.61 -10.20
CA ALA A 159 3.83 -44.92 -11.35
C ALA A 159 2.90 -43.98 -12.10
N PRO A 160 1.63 -44.30 -12.35
CA PRO A 160 0.68 -43.35 -12.99
C PRO A 160 0.44 -42.08 -12.17
N ALA A 161 0.36 -42.19 -10.85
CA ALA A 161 0.09 -41.05 -9.95
C ALA A 161 1.28 -40.06 -9.96
N GLN A 162 2.52 -40.55 -9.93
CA GLN A 162 3.72 -39.72 -10.01
C GLN A 162 3.86 -39.02 -11.36
N LEU A 163 3.58 -39.72 -12.47
CA LEU A 163 3.59 -39.12 -13.80
C LEU A 163 2.53 -38.02 -13.95
N VAL A 164 1.33 -38.22 -13.38
CA VAL A 164 0.26 -37.22 -13.39
C VAL A 164 0.68 -36.00 -12.56
N ALA A 165 1.27 -36.17 -11.37
CA ALA A 165 1.78 -35.08 -10.57
C ALA A 165 2.90 -34.29 -11.27
N SER A 166 3.80 -34.99 -11.96
CA SER A 166 4.86 -34.36 -12.78
C SER A 166 4.27 -33.56 -13.95
N LEU A 167 3.27 -34.11 -14.63
CA LEU A 167 2.57 -33.41 -15.69
C LEU A 167 1.87 -32.14 -15.18
N GLN A 168 1.17 -32.22 -14.05
CA GLN A 168 0.52 -31.05 -13.43
C GLN A 168 1.53 -29.93 -13.08
N THR A 169 2.70 -30.33 -12.57
CA THR A 169 3.76 -29.37 -12.26
C THR A 169 4.27 -28.68 -13.52
N LEU A 170 4.45 -29.46 -14.59
CA LEU A 170 4.93 -28.95 -15.87
C LEU A 170 3.89 -28.05 -16.56
N GLU A 171 2.60 -28.41 -16.47
CA GLU A 171 1.51 -27.58 -16.96
C GLU A 171 1.39 -26.23 -16.21
N LYS A 172 1.64 -26.21 -14.89
CA LYS A 172 1.78 -24.97 -14.14
C LYS A 172 2.96 -24.14 -14.63
N THR A 173 4.11 -24.77 -14.92
CA THR A 173 5.26 -24.07 -15.47
C THR A 173 4.95 -23.46 -16.84
N ILE A 174 4.26 -24.20 -17.72
CA ILE A 174 3.79 -23.69 -19.03
C ILE A 174 2.84 -22.51 -18.84
N ALA A 175 1.89 -22.59 -17.91
CA ALA A 175 0.99 -21.48 -17.60
C ALA A 175 1.76 -20.24 -17.12
N ASN A 176 2.82 -20.43 -16.33
CA ASN A 176 3.66 -19.34 -15.81
C ASN A 176 4.58 -18.74 -16.89
N CYS A 177 4.71 -19.36 -18.06
CA CYS A 177 5.38 -18.77 -19.23
C CYS A 177 4.57 -17.63 -19.84
N THR A 178 3.27 -17.56 -19.59
CA THR A 178 2.42 -16.41 -19.94
C THR A 178 2.37 -15.46 -18.74
N VAL A 179 3.07 -14.34 -18.83
CA VAL A 179 3.13 -13.35 -17.75
C VAL A 179 1.96 -12.37 -17.91
N ARG A 180 1.21 -12.21 -16.83
CA ARG A 180 0.00 -11.39 -16.78
C ARG A 180 0.11 -10.25 -15.79
N ALA A 181 -0.68 -9.19 -16.02
CA ALA A 181 -0.76 -8.04 -15.13
C ALA A 181 -1.41 -8.42 -13.78
N PRO A 182 -0.72 -8.20 -12.65
CA PRO A 182 -1.28 -8.45 -11.32
C PRO A 182 -2.32 -7.42 -10.89
N ILE A 183 -2.21 -6.20 -11.40
CA ILE A 183 -3.13 -5.07 -11.14
C ILE A 183 -3.44 -4.34 -12.45
N SER A 184 -4.54 -3.59 -12.47
CA SER A 184 -4.81 -2.62 -13.54
C SER A 184 -4.01 -1.34 -13.29
N GLY A 185 -3.57 -0.68 -14.36
CA GLY A 185 -2.80 0.56 -14.27
C GLY A 185 -1.99 0.84 -15.53
N VAL A 186 -1.00 1.69 -15.40
CA VAL A 186 -0.10 2.12 -16.49
C VAL A 186 1.27 1.50 -16.28
N ILE A 187 1.89 1.05 -17.36
CA ILE A 187 3.28 0.56 -17.31
C ILE A 187 4.21 1.75 -17.09
N SER A 188 4.85 1.79 -15.91
CA SER A 188 5.74 2.87 -15.53
C SER A 188 7.21 2.61 -15.88
N GLN A 189 7.62 1.36 -15.89
CA GLN A 189 9.00 0.96 -16.21
C GLN A 189 9.03 -0.41 -16.86
N VAL A 190 9.96 -0.62 -17.81
CA VAL A 190 10.25 -1.90 -18.46
C VAL A 190 11.73 -2.19 -18.29
N TYR A 191 12.06 -3.30 -17.64
CA TYR A 191 13.45 -3.73 -17.39
C TYR A 191 13.96 -4.77 -18.38
N ILE A 192 13.05 -5.42 -19.12
CA ILE A 192 13.40 -6.42 -20.14
C ILE A 192 13.86 -5.70 -21.42
N GLY A 193 14.81 -4.86 -21.40
CA GLY A 193 15.28 -4.13 -22.58
C GLY A 193 15.59 -5.03 -23.81
N ASP A 194 16.58 -4.67 -24.60
CA ASP A 194 16.98 -5.32 -25.84
C ASP A 194 17.43 -6.79 -25.70
N THR A 195 17.57 -7.28 -24.46
CA THR A 195 18.00 -8.68 -24.20
C THR A 195 16.92 -9.69 -24.51
N HIS A 196 15.64 -9.32 -24.54
CA HIS A 196 14.48 -10.21 -24.72
C HIS A 196 14.52 -11.45 -23.81
N LEU A 197 15.14 -11.32 -22.62
CA LEU A 197 15.33 -12.39 -21.65
C LEU A 197 14.60 -12.08 -20.35
N ALA A 198 13.60 -12.86 -20.00
CA ALA A 198 12.97 -12.83 -18.68
C ALA A 198 13.80 -13.66 -17.68
N MET A 199 13.95 -13.15 -16.46
CA MET A 199 14.64 -13.83 -15.36
C MET A 199 13.65 -14.08 -14.22
N ALA A 200 13.52 -15.34 -13.80
CA ALA A 200 12.70 -15.70 -12.65
C ALA A 200 13.17 -14.97 -11.37
N GLY A 201 12.22 -14.42 -10.63
CA GLY A 201 12.52 -13.72 -9.38
C GLY A 201 13.04 -12.28 -9.54
N LYS A 202 13.22 -11.79 -10.77
CA LYS A 202 13.58 -10.39 -11.03
C LYS A 202 12.42 -9.64 -11.67
N PRO A 203 12.19 -8.36 -11.31
CA PRO A 203 11.15 -7.57 -11.95
C PRO A 203 11.44 -7.39 -13.43
N SER A 204 10.45 -7.63 -14.27
CA SER A 204 10.49 -7.46 -15.72
C SER A 204 9.93 -6.12 -16.15
N LEU A 205 8.88 -5.68 -15.48
CA LEU A 205 8.26 -4.37 -15.65
C LEU A 205 7.54 -3.98 -14.36
N VAL A 206 7.14 -2.72 -14.28
CA VAL A 206 6.39 -2.17 -13.13
C VAL A 206 5.10 -1.56 -13.64
N ILE A 207 3.98 -1.97 -13.03
CA ILE A 207 2.67 -1.40 -13.26
C ILE A 207 2.37 -0.44 -12.10
N ARG A 208 1.92 0.76 -12.43
CA ARG A 208 1.53 1.79 -11.48
C ARG A 208 0.04 2.08 -11.66
N GLN A 209 -0.69 2.07 -10.56
CA GLN A 209 -2.10 2.42 -10.56
C GLN A 209 -2.23 3.92 -10.34
N ASP A 210 -2.50 4.67 -11.42
CA ASP A 210 -2.60 6.12 -11.43
C ASP A 210 -4.04 6.61 -11.23
N SER A 211 -5.01 5.72 -11.16
CA SER A 211 -6.40 6.03 -10.81
C SER A 211 -6.93 4.95 -9.83
N PRO A 212 -7.38 5.40 -8.62
CA PRO A 212 -7.25 6.73 -8.07
C PRO A 212 -5.81 7.08 -7.66
N VAL A 213 -5.47 8.36 -7.63
CA VAL A 213 -4.23 8.88 -7.04
C VAL A 213 -4.43 9.14 -5.54
N THR A 214 -3.33 9.14 -4.80
CA THR A 214 -3.36 9.44 -3.35
C THR A 214 -2.35 10.52 -3.00
N ALA A 215 -2.73 11.44 -2.10
CA ALA A 215 -1.81 12.41 -1.53
C ALA A 215 -1.85 12.33 0.00
N SER A 216 -0.70 12.40 0.63
CA SER A 216 -0.59 12.31 2.09
C SER A 216 -0.66 13.71 2.71
N VAL A 217 -1.54 13.89 3.69
CA VAL A 217 -1.67 15.12 4.46
C VAL A 217 -1.59 14.80 5.95
N GLN A 218 -1.02 15.73 6.72
CA GLN A 218 -0.91 15.58 8.17
C GLN A 218 -1.91 16.51 8.85
N ILE A 219 -2.77 15.95 9.68
CA ILE A 219 -3.78 16.68 10.45
C ILE A 219 -3.47 16.47 11.94
N PRO A 220 -3.54 17.53 12.78
CA PRO A 220 -3.36 17.37 14.23
C PRO A 220 -4.28 16.29 14.79
N ALA A 221 -3.73 15.32 15.54
CA ALA A 221 -4.47 14.17 16.05
C ALA A 221 -5.68 14.55 16.94
N LYS A 222 -5.65 15.74 17.55
CA LYS A 222 -6.77 16.29 18.31
C LYS A 222 -8.03 16.51 17.44
N LEU A 223 -7.86 16.63 16.12
CA LEU A 223 -8.95 16.84 15.16
C LEU A 223 -9.53 15.55 14.60
N ASP A 224 -8.98 14.41 14.93
CA ASP A 224 -9.46 13.12 14.40
C ASP A 224 -10.96 12.93 14.61
N ASN A 225 -11.45 13.23 15.84
CA ASN A 225 -12.86 13.12 16.15
C ASN A 225 -13.73 14.12 15.35
N VAL A 226 -13.17 15.30 15.03
CA VAL A 226 -13.86 16.32 14.22
C VAL A 226 -13.95 15.84 12.78
N MET A 227 -12.88 15.24 12.24
CA MET A 227 -12.86 14.69 10.90
C MET A 227 -13.81 13.50 10.75
N GLU A 228 -13.79 12.59 11.73
CA GLU A 228 -14.71 11.44 11.74
C GLU A 228 -16.18 11.91 11.78
N LYS A 229 -16.49 12.85 12.68
CA LYS A 229 -17.84 13.41 12.78
C LYS A 229 -18.24 14.15 11.50
N ALA A 230 -17.35 14.94 10.89
CA ALA A 230 -17.63 15.65 9.65
C ALA A 230 -17.89 14.67 8.48
N LYS A 231 -17.21 13.51 8.49
CA LYS A 231 -17.44 12.44 7.53
C LYS A 231 -18.80 11.79 7.73
N ASP A 232 -19.16 11.46 8.97
CA ASP A 232 -20.44 10.83 9.31
C ASP A 232 -21.63 11.76 8.99
N ASP A 233 -21.49 13.05 9.29
CA ASP A 233 -22.47 14.09 9.00
C ASP A 233 -22.50 14.50 7.52
N LYS A 234 -21.58 13.97 6.67
CA LYS A 234 -21.41 14.31 5.24
C LYS A 234 -21.14 15.81 5.01
N THR A 235 -20.46 16.44 5.93
CA THR A 235 -20.07 17.87 5.87
C THR A 235 -18.59 18.05 5.52
N LEU A 236 -17.85 16.94 5.37
CA LEU A 236 -16.46 16.95 4.98
C LEU A 236 -16.32 17.10 3.46
N THR A 237 -15.67 18.16 3.03
CA THR A 237 -15.32 18.40 1.63
C THR A 237 -13.80 18.34 1.48
N VAL A 238 -13.33 17.55 0.53
CA VAL A 238 -11.91 17.40 0.23
C VAL A 238 -11.71 17.69 -1.24
N THR A 239 -10.85 18.63 -1.56
CA THR A 239 -10.55 19.04 -2.93
C THR A 239 -9.04 19.05 -3.18
N MET A 240 -8.66 18.71 -4.39
CA MET A 240 -7.32 18.85 -4.93
C MET A 240 -7.37 19.77 -6.15
N SER A 241 -6.44 20.69 -6.29
CA SER A 241 -6.43 21.66 -7.39
C SER A 241 -5.00 21.97 -7.85
N ASP A 242 -4.84 22.19 -9.15
CA ASP A 242 -3.63 22.72 -9.76
C ASP A 242 -3.68 24.26 -9.94
N GLY A 243 -4.77 24.89 -9.52
CA GLY A 243 -5.05 26.30 -9.69
C GLY A 243 -5.99 26.61 -10.88
N SER A 244 -6.19 25.67 -11.79
CA SER A 244 -7.10 25.78 -12.94
C SER A 244 -8.31 24.88 -12.79
N GLU A 245 -8.07 23.66 -12.33
CA GLU A 245 -9.08 22.62 -12.14
C GLU A 245 -9.17 22.18 -10.70
N VAL A 246 -10.33 21.61 -10.32
CA VAL A 246 -10.61 21.15 -8.97
C VAL A 246 -11.22 19.76 -9.03
N TRP A 247 -10.57 18.81 -8.38
CA TRP A 247 -11.03 17.44 -8.23
C TRP A 247 -11.50 17.20 -6.80
N TYR A 248 -12.59 16.45 -6.65
CA TYR A 248 -13.10 16.05 -5.35
C TYR A 248 -12.52 14.72 -4.94
N GLY A 249 -12.20 14.58 -3.66
CA GLY A 249 -11.57 13.38 -3.14
C GLY A 249 -12.20 12.89 -1.85
N GLU A 250 -11.75 11.72 -1.42
CA GLU A 250 -12.09 11.12 -0.14
C GLU A 250 -10.90 11.17 0.82
N LEU A 251 -11.19 11.42 2.10
CA LEU A 251 -10.20 11.40 3.16
C LEU A 251 -10.20 10.02 3.84
N LYS A 252 -9.03 9.35 3.84
CA LYS A 252 -8.83 8.04 4.49
C LYS A 252 -7.77 8.15 5.58
N LYS A 253 -8.18 7.93 6.81
CA LYS A 253 -7.28 7.92 7.97
C LYS A 253 -6.31 6.73 7.87
N GLN A 254 -5.03 7.00 8.10
CA GLN A 254 -4.03 5.96 8.26
C GLN A 254 -3.91 5.56 9.73
N PRO A 255 -3.51 4.30 10.02
CA PRO A 255 -3.20 3.90 11.39
C PRO A 255 -2.18 4.87 11.98
N ASN A 256 -2.48 5.42 13.17
CA ASN A 256 -1.59 6.28 13.93
C ASN A 256 -0.97 5.47 15.06
N GLU A 257 0.35 5.58 15.25
CA GLU A 257 1.00 5.01 16.43
C GLU A 257 0.67 5.88 17.65
N ASN A 258 0.44 5.23 18.80
CA ASN A 258 -0.01 5.91 20.01
C ASN A 258 0.99 7.00 20.45
N GLY A 259 0.53 8.24 20.49
CA GLY A 259 1.29 9.39 20.98
C GLY A 259 1.81 10.35 19.92
N GLU A 260 1.53 10.14 18.66
CA GLU A 260 1.87 11.10 17.60
C GLU A 260 0.99 12.37 17.72
N LYS A 261 1.60 13.52 17.48
CA LYS A 261 0.91 14.82 17.50
C LYS A 261 0.03 15.02 16.26
N PHE A 262 0.37 14.36 15.16
CA PHE A 262 -0.31 14.44 13.87
C PHE A 262 -0.73 13.06 13.41
N THR A 263 -1.90 12.98 12.80
CA THR A 263 -2.41 11.79 12.12
C THR A 263 -2.23 11.98 10.62
N THR A 264 -1.66 10.99 9.96
CA THR A 264 -1.54 10.98 8.50
C THR A 264 -2.87 10.55 7.89
N TYR A 265 -3.38 11.37 7.01
CA TYR A 265 -4.53 11.06 6.18
C TYR A 265 -4.10 10.95 4.73
N LYS A 266 -4.72 10.03 3.99
CA LYS A 266 -4.59 9.95 2.54
C LYS A 266 -5.83 10.57 1.89
N VAL A 267 -5.59 11.57 1.08
CA VAL A 267 -6.60 12.12 0.17
C VAL A 267 -6.56 11.27 -1.08
N GLN A 268 -7.65 10.60 -1.39
CA GLN A 268 -7.81 9.76 -2.57
C GLN A 268 -8.71 10.48 -3.57
N VAL A 269 -8.23 10.65 -4.81
CA VAL A 269 -8.93 11.35 -5.89
C VAL A 269 -8.95 10.44 -7.12
N ASP A 270 -10.11 10.28 -7.72
CA ASP A 270 -10.24 9.53 -8.98
C ASP A 270 -9.58 10.30 -10.12
N ASN A 271 -8.82 9.60 -10.94
CA ASN A 271 -8.05 10.17 -12.05
C ASN A 271 -8.24 9.32 -13.33
N PRO A 272 -9.48 9.20 -13.84
CA PRO A 272 -9.76 8.31 -14.97
C PRO A 272 -9.14 8.76 -16.29
N ASP A 273 -8.93 10.06 -16.46
CA ASP A 273 -8.43 10.66 -17.71
C ASP A 273 -6.95 11.08 -17.62
N ASP A 274 -6.23 10.64 -16.56
CA ASP A 274 -4.82 10.97 -16.29
C ASP A 274 -4.51 12.48 -16.21
N GLU A 275 -5.50 13.31 -15.86
CA GLU A 275 -5.38 14.75 -15.72
C GLU A 275 -4.46 15.15 -14.55
N ILE A 276 -4.49 14.36 -13.46
CA ILE A 276 -3.64 14.54 -12.29
C ILE A 276 -2.31 13.84 -12.52
N THR A 277 -1.26 14.61 -12.76
CA THR A 277 0.09 14.08 -12.98
C THR A 277 0.77 13.77 -11.64
N ILE A 278 1.19 12.51 -11.46
CA ILE A 278 1.93 12.08 -10.27
C ILE A 278 3.27 12.80 -10.18
N GLY A 279 3.59 13.29 -8.97
CA GLY A 279 4.84 13.99 -8.66
C GLY A 279 4.78 15.51 -8.83
N ASN A 280 3.76 16.06 -9.46
CA ASN A 280 3.50 17.50 -9.46
C ASN A 280 2.90 17.95 -8.12
N GLU A 281 3.10 19.20 -7.77
CA GLU A 281 2.56 19.78 -6.54
C GLU A 281 1.15 20.32 -6.77
N TYR A 282 0.19 19.84 -5.97
CA TYR A 282 -1.22 20.27 -5.99
C TYR A 282 -1.61 20.89 -4.66
N SER A 283 -2.52 21.85 -4.69
CA SER A 283 -3.14 22.42 -3.51
C SER A 283 -4.27 21.49 -3.03
N ILE A 284 -4.20 21.06 -1.77
CA ILE A 284 -5.23 20.25 -1.14
C ILE A 284 -5.95 21.10 -0.12
N ARG A 285 -7.28 21.17 -0.24
CA ARG A 285 -8.15 21.86 0.69
C ARG A 285 -9.14 20.89 1.32
N ILE A 286 -9.14 20.87 2.66
CA ILE A 286 -10.01 20.04 3.47
C ILE A 286 -10.88 20.98 4.29
N GLU A 287 -12.19 20.92 4.09
CA GLU A 287 -13.17 21.71 4.82
C GLU A 287 -14.07 20.77 5.62
N SER A 288 -14.15 20.98 6.92
CA SER A 288 -15.17 20.32 7.74
C SER A 288 -16.28 21.31 8.02
N GLY A 289 -17.53 20.93 7.91
CA GLY A 289 -18.65 21.75 8.37
C GLY A 289 -18.74 21.85 9.90
N GLN A 290 -17.75 21.33 10.64
CA GLN A 290 -17.71 21.32 12.10
C GLN A 290 -16.86 22.47 12.61
N ASN A 291 -17.39 23.22 13.59
CA ASN A 291 -16.66 24.27 14.25
C ASN A 291 -15.65 23.69 15.24
N VAL A 292 -14.43 24.22 15.19
CA VAL A 292 -13.36 23.90 16.12
C VAL A 292 -13.01 25.10 16.98
N SER A 293 -12.62 24.86 18.22
CA SER A 293 -12.10 25.93 19.09
C SER A 293 -10.67 26.24 18.67
N CYS A 294 -10.42 27.49 18.30
CA CYS A 294 -9.12 27.94 17.82
C CYS A 294 -8.86 29.38 18.26
N PHE A 295 -7.62 29.82 18.12
CA PHE A 295 -7.23 31.22 18.28
C PHE A 295 -6.91 31.79 16.91
N MET A 296 -7.52 32.92 16.58
CA MET A 296 -7.26 33.62 15.32
C MET A 296 -6.24 34.73 15.56
N ILE A 297 -5.07 34.61 14.93
CA ILE A 297 -4.02 35.63 15.03
C ILE A 297 -3.60 36.08 13.62
N PRO A 298 -3.09 37.32 13.47
CA PRO A 298 -2.54 37.77 12.20
C PRO A 298 -1.34 36.89 11.76
N LYS A 299 -1.25 36.61 10.48
CA LYS A 299 -0.12 35.84 9.92
C LYS A 299 1.24 36.46 10.23
N SER A 300 1.30 37.80 10.32
CA SER A 300 2.52 38.54 10.71
C SER A 300 3.04 38.19 12.10
N ALA A 301 2.22 37.64 12.99
CA ALA A 301 2.62 37.21 14.33
C ALA A 301 3.42 35.89 14.33
N ILE A 302 3.44 35.15 13.22
CA ILE A 302 4.15 33.87 13.12
C ILE A 302 5.64 34.14 12.83
N ILE A 303 6.50 33.55 13.66
CA ILE A 303 7.95 33.56 13.53
C ILE A 303 8.39 32.20 13.00
N GLY A 304 9.04 32.16 11.84
CA GLY A 304 9.38 30.89 11.18
C GLY A 304 8.13 30.11 10.75
N ASP A 305 8.12 28.80 11.04
CA ASP A 305 7.06 27.92 10.55
C ASP A 305 5.90 27.75 11.55
N SER A 306 6.15 27.84 12.85
CA SER A 306 5.15 27.50 13.88
C SER A 306 5.44 28.08 15.26
N THR A 307 6.07 29.23 15.33
CA THR A 307 6.39 29.88 16.61
C THR A 307 5.71 31.24 16.71
N VAL A 308 5.21 31.59 17.89
CA VAL A 308 4.69 32.92 18.21
C VAL A 308 5.40 33.49 19.42
N ALA A 309 5.55 34.82 19.46
CA ALA A 309 6.06 35.52 20.62
C ALA A 309 4.89 36.00 21.48
N VAL A 310 4.93 35.69 22.76
CA VAL A 310 3.95 36.07 23.76
C VAL A 310 4.61 36.90 24.82
N VAL A 311 3.93 37.93 25.32
CA VAL A 311 4.43 38.81 26.36
C VAL A 311 3.78 38.43 27.70
N ASN A 312 4.59 38.11 28.70
CA ASN A 312 4.09 37.83 30.05
C ASN A 312 3.75 39.11 30.82
N ASP A 313 3.28 38.97 32.06
CA ASP A 313 2.88 40.12 32.91
C ASP A 313 4.04 41.06 33.30
N ASP A 314 5.30 40.53 33.27
CA ASP A 314 6.49 41.32 33.50
C ASP A 314 7.04 42.01 32.24
N ASN A 315 6.29 41.98 31.14
CA ASN A 315 6.67 42.44 29.81
C ASN A 315 7.94 41.75 29.26
N LEU A 316 8.16 40.49 29.61
CA LEU A 316 9.20 39.65 29.03
C LEU A 316 8.58 38.78 27.89
N VAL A 317 9.37 38.62 26.85
CA VAL A 317 9.02 37.80 25.70
C VAL A 317 9.24 36.33 26.00
N ASP A 318 8.20 35.52 25.73
CA ASP A 318 8.26 34.07 25.70
C ASP A 318 7.96 33.57 24.28
N MET A 319 8.66 32.50 23.85
CA MET A 319 8.46 31.89 22.53
C MET A 319 7.64 30.60 22.69
N LYS A 320 6.45 30.56 22.11
CA LYS A 320 5.58 29.40 22.16
C LYS A 320 5.51 28.73 20.79
N SER A 321 5.76 27.40 20.78
CA SER A 321 5.48 26.60 19.58
C SER A 321 3.98 26.35 19.48
N VAL A 322 3.41 26.63 18.31
CA VAL A 322 1.96 26.55 18.06
C VAL A 322 1.65 25.55 16.96
N SER A 323 0.44 24.99 17.02
CA SER A 323 -0.08 24.12 15.97
C SER A 323 -1.04 24.92 15.09
N ILE A 324 -0.61 25.17 13.85
CA ILE A 324 -1.40 25.91 12.85
C ILE A 324 -2.39 24.95 12.21
N ALA A 325 -3.68 25.32 12.24
CA ALA A 325 -4.75 24.54 11.63
C ALA A 325 -5.08 25.02 10.22
N SER A 326 -5.02 26.33 9.97
CA SER A 326 -5.34 26.92 8.67
C SER A 326 -4.66 28.27 8.50
N ASP A 327 -4.33 28.61 7.26
CA ASP A 327 -3.81 29.91 6.82
C ASP A 327 -4.83 30.49 5.82
N THR A 328 -5.52 31.54 6.20
CA THR A 328 -6.51 32.24 5.36
C THR A 328 -5.91 33.43 4.60
N GLY A 329 -4.57 33.49 4.49
CA GLY A 329 -3.85 34.54 3.78
C GLY A 329 -3.59 35.81 4.60
N GLY A 330 -4.43 36.16 5.55
CA GLY A 330 -4.28 37.32 6.45
C GLY A 330 -4.22 36.94 7.92
N TYR A 331 -4.89 35.85 8.27
CA TYR A 331 -4.97 35.30 9.62
C TYR A 331 -4.62 33.83 9.62
N VAL A 332 -4.14 33.36 10.77
CA VAL A 332 -3.78 31.97 11.00
C VAL A 332 -4.64 31.46 12.16
N LEU A 333 -5.24 30.29 11.98
CA LEU A 333 -5.98 29.59 13.00
C LEU A 333 -5.03 28.67 13.78
N ILE A 334 -4.90 28.91 15.08
CA ILE A 334 -4.04 28.13 15.97
C ILE A 334 -4.93 27.27 16.87
N MET A 335 -4.67 25.99 16.90
CA MET A 335 -5.42 25.03 17.70
C MET A 335 -4.76 24.66 19.02
N ASP A 336 -3.43 24.80 19.10
CA ASP A 336 -2.67 24.43 20.30
C ASP A 336 -1.44 25.32 20.46
N GLY A 337 -0.97 25.44 21.70
CA GLY A 337 0.22 26.23 22.05
C GLY A 337 -0.09 27.62 22.58
N LEU A 338 -1.32 28.12 22.46
CA LEU A 338 -1.80 29.36 23.08
C LEU A 338 -2.82 29.08 24.18
N ALA A 339 -2.85 29.96 25.19
CA ALA A 339 -3.89 29.99 26.20
C ALA A 339 -4.76 31.22 26.01
N GLU A 340 -6.01 31.15 26.48
CA GLU A 340 -6.91 32.29 26.47
C GLU A 340 -6.35 33.46 27.29
N GLY A 341 -6.27 34.64 26.70
CA GLY A 341 -5.70 35.81 27.31
C GLY A 341 -4.21 36.01 27.09
N ASP A 342 -3.51 35.07 26.41
CA ASP A 342 -2.10 35.26 26.02
C ASP A 342 -1.97 36.55 25.19
N ARG A 343 -0.95 37.35 25.50
CA ARG A 343 -0.64 38.60 24.77
C ARG A 343 0.32 38.29 23.64
N VAL A 344 -0.19 38.04 22.46
CA VAL A 344 0.59 37.69 21.27
C VAL A 344 1.10 38.95 20.59
N ILE A 345 2.39 38.99 20.25
CA ILE A 345 2.99 40.07 19.48
C ILE A 345 2.55 39.92 18.02
N THR A 346 1.87 40.95 17.47
CA THR A 346 1.27 40.88 16.12
C THR A 346 2.24 41.12 14.99
N ASP A 347 3.34 41.83 15.26
CA ASP A 347 4.39 42.15 14.28
C ASP A 347 5.76 42.10 14.98
N PRO A 348 6.31 40.90 15.21
CA PRO A 348 7.55 40.72 15.95
C PRO A 348 8.75 41.23 15.13
N PRO A 349 9.58 42.13 15.72
CA PRO A 349 10.80 42.58 15.06
C PRO A 349 11.80 41.42 14.91
N LYS A 350 12.61 41.42 13.85
CA LYS A 350 13.58 40.33 13.58
C LYS A 350 14.64 40.11 14.67
N SER A 351 14.82 41.11 15.55
CA SER A 351 15.78 41.07 16.66
C SER A 351 15.14 40.67 17.97
N LEU A 352 13.96 40.07 17.95
CA LEU A 352 13.23 39.67 19.14
C LEU A 352 13.75 38.31 19.64
N ASP A 353 14.25 38.29 20.88
CA ASP A 353 14.74 37.06 21.52
C ASP A 353 13.92 36.73 22.77
N MET A 354 13.92 35.46 23.12
CA MET A 354 13.31 34.95 24.36
C MET A 354 13.90 35.61 25.61
N GLY A 355 13.05 36.05 26.50
CA GLY A 355 13.47 36.74 27.75
C GLY A 355 13.78 38.23 27.55
N MET A 356 13.64 38.78 26.36
CA MET A 356 13.81 40.21 26.12
C MET A 356 12.66 41.01 26.74
N GLN A 357 12.98 42.15 27.37
CA GLN A 357 11.97 43.06 27.87
C GLN A 357 11.49 44.02 26.76
N VAL A 358 10.17 44.13 26.60
CA VAL A 358 9.54 44.94 25.56
C VAL A 358 8.58 45.99 26.14
N ASP A 359 8.37 47.07 25.40
CA ASP A 359 7.37 48.06 25.73
C ASP A 359 6.11 47.77 24.88
N VAL A 360 5.02 47.43 25.57
CA VAL A 360 3.72 47.11 24.95
C VAL A 360 2.97 48.40 24.61
N LYS A 361 2.57 48.51 23.37
CA LYS A 361 1.71 49.62 22.86
C LYS A 361 0.27 49.22 22.71
#